data_ea9ac1886851cc0fce9da9580d29bbd1
#
_entry.id   ea9ac1886851cc0fce9da9580d29bbd1
#
_cell.length_a   1.000
_cell.length_b   1.000
_cell.length_c   1.000
_cell.angle_alpha   90.00
_cell.angle_beta   90.00
_cell.angle_gamma   90.00
#
_symmetry.space_group_name_H-M   'P 1'
#
loop_
_entity.id
_entity.type
_entity.pdbx_description
1 polymer ?
#
loop_
_entity_poly.entity_id
_entity_poly.type
_entity_poly.pdbx_seq_one_letter_code
_entity_poly.pdbx_strand_id
1 'polypeptide(L)'
;MDINCVVDKNRYKKDRVILHSDCNGFYASVECLHHPEIRNKPVAVSGDAENRHGIILAKNEIAKKYNVKTGEAIWQAKQKCPDLVTVPPHFDLYKRFSKMARRIYSEYTDKVEPFGLDEAWLDVTDNKDMNGKEIAVEINRRIKQELGITVSIGVSFNKIFAKFGSDYKKPDAITEITRENYRNIVWNCPAGDLLYVGRATGRKLSSIGIYTIGDIARADVQLLRSHLGKWGDLIYGFANGYDSSPVAHINENSEVKSIGNSTTTPKDMATFDDVKQVMFVLCDSVCRRMREQGFMAKTVCIYIRDNELMTLTRQHTMDTHTNLTKEITKAAMELFRKSYKMEKPLRSIGVSVTDFIHDNQPHQISFLVDEKRLI
;
A
#
# COMPACT_ATOMS: atom_id res chain seq x y z
N MET A 1 -15.17 2.08 -0.10
CA MET A 1 -15.70 0.94 -0.87
C MET A 1 -17.16 0.78 -0.49
N ASP A 2 -18.06 0.88 -1.45
CA ASP A 2 -19.51 0.84 -1.19
C ASP A 2 -19.94 -0.63 -1.00
N ILE A 3 -20.50 -0.94 0.17
CA ILE A 3 -20.90 -2.31 0.56
C ILE A 3 -21.96 -2.89 -0.38
N ASN A 4 -22.79 -2.04 -0.96
CA ASN A 4 -23.82 -2.44 -1.93
C ASN A 4 -23.24 -3.00 -3.23
N CYS A 5 -21.98 -2.72 -3.55
CA CYS A 5 -21.29 -3.22 -4.74
C CYS A 5 -20.85 -4.69 -4.61
N VAL A 6 -20.75 -5.24 -3.40
CA VAL A 6 -20.20 -6.59 -3.15
C VAL A 6 -21.25 -7.71 -3.29
N VAL A 7 -22.54 -7.40 -3.16
CA VAL A 7 -23.60 -8.43 -3.01
C VAL A 7 -24.53 -8.56 -4.24
N ASP A 8 -24.35 -7.75 -5.28
CA ASP A 8 -25.22 -7.84 -6.45
C ASP A 8 -24.86 -9.02 -7.35
N LYS A 9 -25.55 -10.15 -7.12
CA LYS A 9 -25.39 -11.41 -7.86
C LYS A 9 -25.72 -11.33 -9.35
N ASN A 10 -26.40 -10.26 -9.80
CA ASN A 10 -26.96 -10.15 -11.15
C ASN A 10 -26.33 -9.06 -12.03
N ARG A 11 -25.32 -8.35 -11.55
CA ARG A 11 -24.79 -7.15 -12.22
C ARG A 11 -24.02 -7.42 -13.51
N TYR A 12 -23.52 -8.63 -13.70
CA TYR A 12 -22.77 -8.99 -14.92
C TYR A 12 -23.43 -10.17 -15.63
N LYS A 13 -23.99 -9.89 -16.80
CA LYS A 13 -24.52 -10.93 -17.73
C LYS A 13 -23.42 -11.82 -18.32
N LYS A 14 -22.14 -11.40 -18.23
CA LYS A 14 -20.96 -12.10 -18.73
C LYS A 14 -19.88 -12.05 -17.65
N ASP A 15 -19.18 -13.16 -17.42
CA ASP A 15 -18.04 -13.17 -16.51
C ASP A 15 -16.94 -12.23 -16.98
N ARG A 16 -16.41 -11.44 -16.06
CA ARG A 16 -15.25 -10.60 -16.32
C ARG A 16 -13.99 -11.46 -16.42
N VAL A 17 -12.99 -10.93 -17.10
CA VAL A 17 -11.65 -11.49 -17.16
C VAL A 17 -10.69 -10.49 -16.54
N ILE A 18 -10.33 -10.72 -15.28
CA ILE A 18 -9.47 -9.85 -14.49
C ILE A 18 -8.13 -10.52 -14.29
N LEU A 19 -7.06 -9.83 -14.65
CA LEU A 19 -5.70 -10.22 -14.33
C LEU A 19 -5.20 -9.41 -13.12
N HIS A 20 -4.34 -10.02 -12.31
CA HIS A 20 -3.50 -9.31 -11.35
C HIS A 20 -2.06 -9.71 -11.60
N SER A 21 -1.22 -8.73 -11.93
CA SER A 21 0.21 -8.92 -12.16
C SER A 21 1.02 -8.37 -10.99
N ASP A 22 2.00 -9.15 -10.52
CA ASP A 22 2.83 -8.83 -9.34
C ASP A 22 4.30 -9.16 -9.66
N CYS A 23 5.19 -8.14 -9.61
CA CYS A 23 6.60 -8.29 -9.92
C CYS A 23 7.33 -9.01 -8.78
N ASN A 24 7.96 -10.14 -9.08
CA ASN A 24 8.60 -10.98 -8.07
C ASN A 24 9.82 -10.33 -7.44
N GLY A 25 9.78 -10.14 -6.11
CA GLY A 25 10.88 -9.53 -5.36
C GLY A 25 11.33 -8.19 -5.92
N PHE A 26 10.40 -7.36 -6.35
CA PHE A 26 10.55 -6.24 -7.27
C PHE A 26 11.81 -5.40 -7.05
N TYR A 27 11.96 -4.76 -5.88
CA TYR A 27 13.13 -3.92 -5.62
C TYR A 27 14.43 -4.71 -5.72
N ALA A 28 14.49 -5.89 -5.11
CA ALA A 28 15.70 -6.72 -5.17
C ALA A 28 16.00 -7.23 -6.58
N SER A 29 14.97 -7.53 -7.39
CA SER A 29 15.12 -7.92 -8.78
C SER A 29 15.70 -6.79 -9.64
N VAL A 30 15.20 -5.55 -9.44
CA VAL A 30 15.69 -4.36 -10.13
C VAL A 30 17.15 -4.05 -9.73
N GLU A 31 17.49 -4.14 -8.42
CA GLU A 31 18.88 -3.96 -7.98
C GLU A 31 19.82 -5.01 -8.58
N CYS A 32 19.42 -6.27 -8.61
CA CYS A 32 20.21 -7.34 -9.21
C CYS A 32 20.43 -7.20 -10.73
N LEU A 33 19.56 -6.47 -11.45
CA LEU A 33 19.77 -6.12 -12.85
C LEU A 33 20.87 -5.07 -13.02
N HIS A 34 20.93 -4.08 -12.13
CA HIS A 34 21.90 -3.00 -12.18
C HIS A 34 23.22 -3.36 -11.49
N HIS A 35 23.23 -4.41 -10.68
CA HIS A 35 24.36 -4.95 -9.94
C HIS A 35 24.55 -6.45 -10.24
N PRO A 36 25.05 -6.85 -11.42
CA PRO A 36 25.17 -8.27 -11.81
C PRO A 36 26.02 -9.10 -10.84
N GLU A 37 26.98 -8.48 -10.15
CA GLU A 37 27.90 -9.10 -9.19
C GLU A 37 27.20 -9.64 -7.93
N ILE A 38 26.01 -9.16 -7.62
CA ILE A 38 25.21 -9.65 -6.49
C ILE A 38 24.06 -10.58 -6.91
N ARG A 39 23.79 -10.75 -8.20
CA ARG A 39 22.62 -11.46 -8.73
C ARG A 39 22.49 -12.89 -8.20
N ASN A 40 23.61 -13.57 -8.00
CA ASN A 40 23.68 -14.97 -7.55
C ASN A 40 23.88 -15.09 -6.02
N LYS A 41 23.75 -14.00 -5.28
CA LYS A 41 23.86 -13.96 -3.82
C LYS A 41 22.49 -13.75 -3.17
N PRO A 42 22.32 -14.07 -1.88
CA PRO A 42 21.14 -13.63 -1.14
C PRO A 42 21.17 -12.11 -1.00
N VAL A 43 20.19 -11.42 -1.60
CA VAL A 43 20.11 -9.95 -1.64
C VAL A 43 18.83 -9.48 -0.97
N ALA A 44 18.95 -8.44 -0.17
CA ALA A 44 17.82 -7.69 0.36
C ALA A 44 18.02 -6.19 0.16
N VAL A 45 16.96 -5.51 -0.24
CA VAL A 45 16.89 -4.05 -0.21
C VAL A 45 16.47 -3.63 1.19
N SER A 46 17.20 -2.72 1.80
CA SER A 46 16.96 -2.30 3.18
C SER A 46 17.28 -0.82 3.39
N GLY A 47 16.63 -0.22 4.38
CA GLY A 47 17.02 1.09 4.86
C GLY A 47 18.34 1.03 5.64
N ASP A 48 18.78 2.19 6.12
CA ASP A 48 20.02 2.35 6.88
C ASP A 48 19.81 1.92 8.35
N ALA A 49 20.59 0.96 8.80
CA ALA A 49 20.56 0.47 10.18
C ALA A 49 21.03 1.51 11.20
N GLU A 50 22.03 2.33 10.86
CA GLU A 50 22.60 3.35 11.75
C GLU A 50 21.59 4.48 12.00
N ASN A 51 20.75 4.77 11.00
CA ASN A 51 19.66 5.74 11.09
C ASN A 51 18.33 5.15 11.60
N ARG A 52 18.35 3.98 12.26
CA ARG A 52 17.15 3.27 12.76
C ARG A 52 16.13 2.87 11.68
N HIS A 53 16.51 2.92 10.41
CA HIS A 53 15.69 2.50 9.26
C HIS A 53 16.06 1.09 8.78
N GLY A 54 16.81 0.33 9.57
CA GLY A 54 17.37 -0.97 9.23
C GLY A 54 16.35 -2.11 9.17
N ILE A 55 15.34 -2.01 8.29
CA ILE A 55 14.37 -3.07 8.00
C ILE A 55 14.51 -3.55 6.56
N ILE A 56 14.19 -4.82 6.32
CA ILE A 56 14.13 -5.42 4.99
C ILE A 56 12.87 -4.90 4.27
N LEU A 57 13.06 -4.22 3.14
CA LEU A 57 11.98 -3.73 2.28
C LEU A 57 11.56 -4.77 1.23
N ALA A 58 12.55 -5.40 0.59
CA ALA A 58 12.35 -6.47 -0.38
C ALA A 58 13.55 -7.43 -0.35
N LYS A 59 13.38 -8.62 -0.92
CA LYS A 59 14.42 -9.64 -0.99
C LYS A 59 14.28 -10.46 -2.26
N ASN A 60 15.41 -11.01 -2.76
CA ASN A 60 15.39 -11.93 -3.88
C ASN A 60 15.00 -13.35 -3.43
N GLU A 61 14.76 -14.25 -4.40
CA GLU A 61 14.37 -15.62 -4.13
C GLU A 61 15.46 -16.44 -3.39
N ILE A 62 16.73 -16.07 -3.53
CA ILE A 62 17.82 -16.72 -2.78
C ILE A 62 17.71 -16.39 -1.30
N ALA A 63 17.57 -15.11 -0.93
CA ALA A 63 17.40 -14.70 0.46
C ALA A 63 16.09 -15.26 1.08
N LYS A 64 15.03 -15.41 0.27
CA LYS A 64 13.76 -16.01 0.70
C LYS A 64 13.91 -17.46 1.15
N LYS A 65 14.82 -18.25 0.53
CA LYS A 65 15.11 -19.64 0.93
C LYS A 65 15.68 -19.74 2.35
N TYR A 66 16.36 -18.69 2.84
CA TYR A 66 16.82 -18.57 4.22
C TYR A 66 15.76 -18.00 5.19
N ASN A 67 14.50 -17.94 4.74
CA ASN A 67 13.39 -17.41 5.54
C ASN A 67 13.55 -15.95 5.98
N VAL A 68 14.27 -15.14 5.21
CA VAL A 68 14.34 -13.68 5.36
C VAL A 68 12.96 -13.10 5.06
N LYS A 69 12.44 -12.23 5.93
CA LYS A 69 11.09 -11.66 5.82
C LYS A 69 11.13 -10.16 5.57
N THR A 70 10.19 -9.67 4.75
CA THR A 70 9.95 -8.22 4.62
C THR A 70 9.44 -7.66 5.94
N GLY A 71 9.94 -6.49 6.34
CA GLY A 71 9.61 -5.82 7.59
C GLY A 71 10.41 -6.28 8.82
N GLU A 72 11.26 -7.31 8.71
CA GLU A 72 12.16 -7.67 9.81
C GLU A 72 13.43 -6.80 9.83
N ALA A 73 14.06 -6.70 10.99
CA ALA A 73 15.29 -5.95 11.13
C ALA A 73 16.47 -6.65 10.43
N ILE A 74 17.42 -5.86 9.91
CA ILE A 74 18.60 -6.38 9.19
C ILE A 74 19.38 -7.39 10.04
N TRP A 75 19.54 -7.14 11.34
CA TRP A 75 20.27 -8.06 12.23
C TRP A 75 19.57 -9.43 12.34
N GLN A 76 18.21 -9.46 12.38
CA GLN A 76 17.44 -10.71 12.38
C GLN A 76 17.58 -11.46 11.07
N ALA A 77 17.55 -10.72 9.94
CA ALA A 77 17.76 -11.29 8.62
C ALA A 77 19.16 -11.90 8.48
N LYS A 78 20.21 -11.21 8.97
CA LYS A 78 21.60 -11.71 8.96
C LYS A 78 21.83 -12.91 9.89
N GLN A 79 21.11 -13.04 11.00
CA GLN A 79 21.15 -14.26 11.81
C GLN A 79 20.67 -15.51 11.02
N LYS A 80 19.70 -15.35 10.13
CA LYS A 80 19.19 -16.44 9.29
C LYS A 80 20.04 -16.66 8.04
N CYS A 81 20.61 -15.60 7.51
CA CYS A 81 21.40 -15.59 6.29
C CYS A 81 22.66 -14.72 6.52
N PRO A 82 23.77 -15.30 7.06
CA PRO A 82 24.99 -14.54 7.36
C PRO A 82 25.57 -13.83 6.14
N ASP A 83 25.50 -14.43 4.95
CA ASP A 83 26.00 -13.88 3.69
C ASP A 83 25.03 -12.92 3.00
N LEU A 84 24.01 -12.44 3.70
CA LEU A 84 23.01 -11.53 3.15
C LEU A 84 23.66 -10.20 2.73
N VAL A 85 23.60 -9.91 1.44
CA VAL A 85 24.00 -8.62 0.86
C VAL A 85 22.82 -7.65 1.02
N THR A 86 23.05 -6.54 1.70
CA THR A 86 22.06 -5.46 1.84
C THR A 86 22.41 -4.30 0.92
N VAL A 87 21.43 -3.79 0.19
CA VAL A 87 21.58 -2.64 -0.71
C VAL A 87 20.57 -1.54 -0.36
N PRO A 88 20.93 -0.26 -0.47
CA PRO A 88 19.98 0.83 -0.22
C PRO A 88 18.90 0.88 -1.31
N PRO A 89 17.70 1.44 -1.02
CA PRO A 89 16.63 1.54 -1.99
C PRO A 89 16.86 2.70 -2.98
N HIS A 90 16.66 2.44 -4.28
CA HIS A 90 16.69 3.45 -5.35
C HIS A 90 15.27 3.66 -5.91
N PHE A 91 14.43 4.39 -5.17
CA PHE A 91 12.99 4.55 -5.50
C PHE A 91 12.71 5.15 -6.88
N ASP A 92 13.57 6.01 -7.40
CA ASP A 92 13.38 6.59 -8.74
C ASP A 92 13.56 5.53 -9.83
N LEU A 93 14.48 4.60 -9.61
CA LEU A 93 14.66 3.44 -10.48
C LEU A 93 13.41 2.53 -10.44
N TYR A 94 12.88 2.24 -9.24
CA TYR A 94 11.68 1.42 -9.09
C TYR A 94 10.46 2.06 -9.73
N LYS A 95 10.27 3.38 -9.58
CA LYS A 95 9.22 4.12 -10.28
C LYS A 95 9.33 4.02 -11.80
N ARG A 96 10.56 4.05 -12.32
CA ARG A 96 10.81 3.90 -13.76
C ARG A 96 10.38 2.51 -14.23
N PHE A 97 10.82 1.44 -13.56
CA PHE A 97 10.43 0.07 -13.90
C PHE A 97 8.92 -0.16 -13.77
N SER A 98 8.31 0.38 -12.71
CA SER A 98 6.86 0.37 -12.52
C SER A 98 6.11 0.99 -13.71
N LYS A 99 6.57 2.15 -14.20
CA LYS A 99 5.98 2.82 -15.38
C LYS A 99 6.17 1.98 -16.65
N MET A 100 7.33 1.35 -16.83
CA MET A 100 7.60 0.48 -17.99
C MET A 100 6.70 -0.75 -17.99
N ALA A 101 6.52 -1.41 -16.85
CA ALA A 101 5.59 -2.53 -16.71
C ALA A 101 4.14 -2.12 -17.03
N ARG A 102 3.67 -1.00 -16.47
CA ARG A 102 2.32 -0.49 -16.75
C ARG A 102 2.12 -0.11 -18.21
N ARG A 103 3.16 0.37 -18.90
CA ARG A 103 3.11 0.62 -20.34
C ARG A 103 2.84 -0.67 -21.10
N ILE A 104 3.50 -1.77 -20.75
CA ILE A 104 3.22 -3.08 -21.35
C ILE A 104 1.76 -3.49 -21.09
N TYR A 105 1.27 -3.31 -19.87
CA TYR A 105 -0.12 -3.66 -19.52
C TYR A 105 -1.14 -2.84 -20.33
N SER A 106 -0.89 -1.55 -20.54
CA SER A 106 -1.80 -0.65 -21.25
C SER A 106 -1.95 -0.96 -22.75
N GLU A 107 -1.12 -1.82 -23.32
CA GLU A 107 -1.28 -2.30 -24.68
C GLU A 107 -2.39 -3.35 -24.85
N TYR A 108 -2.84 -3.96 -23.73
CA TYR A 108 -3.91 -4.98 -23.72
C TYR A 108 -5.27 -4.43 -23.26
N THR A 109 -5.27 -3.37 -22.48
CA THR A 109 -6.47 -2.73 -21.94
C THR A 109 -6.16 -1.33 -21.40
N ASP A 110 -7.10 -0.43 -21.42
CA ASP A 110 -7.04 0.88 -20.77
C ASP A 110 -7.50 0.84 -19.29
N LYS A 111 -8.10 -0.29 -18.86
CA LYS A 111 -8.51 -0.53 -17.47
C LYS A 111 -7.36 -1.17 -16.70
N VAL A 112 -6.39 -0.35 -16.29
CA VAL A 112 -5.21 -0.75 -15.51
C VAL A 112 -5.19 0.01 -14.20
N GLU A 113 -5.44 -0.69 -13.11
CA GLU A 113 -5.47 -0.13 -11.76
C GLU A 113 -4.21 -0.53 -10.98
N PRO A 114 -3.33 0.42 -10.67
CA PRO A 114 -2.15 0.16 -9.85
C PRO A 114 -2.52 -0.22 -8.40
N PHE A 115 -1.78 -1.20 -7.84
CA PHE A 115 -1.84 -1.56 -6.44
C PHE A 115 -0.42 -1.56 -5.84
N GLY A 116 0.16 -0.38 -5.68
CA GLY A 116 1.56 -0.18 -5.33
C GLY A 116 2.45 0.11 -6.55
N LEU A 117 3.77 -0.08 -6.41
CA LEU A 117 4.73 0.13 -7.50
C LEU A 117 4.88 -1.10 -8.41
N ASP A 118 4.67 -2.28 -7.87
CA ASP A 118 4.98 -3.58 -8.46
C ASP A 118 3.75 -4.41 -8.84
N GLU A 119 2.56 -3.96 -8.47
CA GLU A 119 1.33 -4.69 -8.69
C GLU A 119 0.30 -3.86 -9.46
N ALA A 120 -0.53 -4.53 -10.27
CA ALA A 120 -1.67 -3.91 -10.94
C ALA A 120 -2.76 -4.94 -11.27
N TRP A 121 -4.02 -4.51 -11.21
CA TRP A 121 -5.13 -5.20 -11.85
C TRP A 121 -5.34 -4.71 -13.28
N LEU A 122 -5.74 -5.63 -14.15
CA LEU A 122 -6.12 -5.38 -15.53
C LEU A 122 -7.48 -6.01 -15.78
N ASP A 123 -8.43 -5.27 -16.33
CA ASP A 123 -9.69 -5.83 -16.84
C ASP A 123 -9.57 -5.99 -18.36
N VAL A 124 -9.41 -7.22 -18.80
CA VAL A 124 -9.27 -7.59 -20.23
C VAL A 124 -10.53 -8.24 -20.79
N THR A 125 -11.67 -8.05 -20.12
CA THR A 125 -12.98 -8.62 -20.51
C THR A 125 -13.37 -8.29 -21.95
N ASP A 126 -13.03 -7.09 -22.40
CA ASP A 126 -13.40 -6.58 -23.72
C ASP A 126 -12.36 -6.86 -24.83
N ASN A 127 -11.22 -7.50 -24.47
CA ASN A 127 -10.22 -7.90 -25.46
C ASN A 127 -10.79 -9.03 -26.33
N LYS A 128 -10.75 -8.84 -27.66
CA LYS A 128 -11.34 -9.77 -28.64
C LYS A 128 -10.31 -10.67 -29.30
N ASP A 129 -9.04 -10.30 -29.21
CA ASP A 129 -7.95 -10.94 -29.96
C ASP A 129 -7.35 -12.11 -29.17
N MET A 130 -7.33 -11.99 -27.82
CA MET A 130 -6.69 -12.96 -26.93
C MET A 130 -7.57 -13.21 -25.70
N ASN A 131 -7.57 -14.45 -25.19
CA ASN A 131 -8.19 -14.76 -23.91
C ASN A 131 -7.27 -14.33 -22.73
N GLY A 132 -7.84 -14.27 -21.52
CA GLY A 132 -7.10 -13.79 -20.34
C GLY A 132 -5.83 -14.56 -20.02
N LYS A 133 -5.79 -15.87 -20.27
CA LYS A 133 -4.60 -16.70 -20.05
C LYS A 133 -3.52 -16.43 -21.10
N GLU A 134 -3.90 -16.26 -22.35
CA GLU A 134 -2.97 -15.88 -23.43
C GLU A 134 -2.34 -14.53 -23.17
N ILE A 135 -3.14 -13.53 -22.75
CA ILE A 135 -2.65 -12.21 -22.33
C ILE A 135 -1.67 -12.34 -21.16
N ALA A 136 -1.99 -13.14 -20.14
CA ALA A 136 -1.10 -13.34 -18.99
C ALA A 136 0.24 -13.98 -19.40
N VAL A 137 0.24 -14.96 -20.31
CA VAL A 137 1.47 -15.59 -20.84
C VAL A 137 2.29 -14.57 -21.61
N GLU A 138 1.66 -13.77 -22.44
CA GLU A 138 2.35 -12.78 -23.27
C GLU A 138 2.93 -11.64 -22.40
N ILE A 139 2.19 -11.12 -21.41
CA ILE A 139 2.69 -10.13 -20.45
C ILE A 139 3.90 -10.71 -19.68
N ASN A 140 3.81 -11.93 -19.17
CA ASN A 140 4.90 -12.57 -18.44
C ASN A 140 6.16 -12.70 -19.33
N ARG A 141 6.01 -13.12 -20.57
CA ARG A 141 7.10 -13.19 -21.57
C ARG A 141 7.74 -11.84 -21.82
N ARG A 142 6.92 -10.81 -22.07
CA ARG A 142 7.38 -9.44 -22.38
C ARG A 142 8.11 -8.79 -21.21
N ILE A 143 7.56 -8.89 -19.99
CA ILE A 143 8.23 -8.37 -18.80
C ILE A 143 9.62 -8.99 -18.63
N LYS A 144 9.77 -10.29 -18.88
CA LYS A 144 11.09 -10.95 -18.84
C LYS A 144 12.02 -10.44 -19.92
N GLN A 145 11.55 -10.35 -21.15
CA GLN A 145 12.40 -10.01 -22.30
C GLN A 145 12.74 -8.52 -22.35
N GLU A 146 11.78 -7.65 -22.06
CA GLU A 146 11.93 -6.21 -22.19
C GLU A 146 12.47 -5.55 -20.92
N LEU A 147 12.13 -6.09 -19.72
CA LEU A 147 12.53 -5.49 -18.44
C LEU A 147 13.53 -6.34 -17.65
N GLY A 148 13.73 -7.61 -18.00
CA GLY A 148 14.67 -8.51 -17.32
C GLY A 148 14.25 -8.94 -15.92
N ILE A 149 13.02 -8.66 -15.50
CA ILE A 149 12.43 -9.10 -14.23
C ILE A 149 11.33 -10.14 -14.48
N THR A 150 10.82 -10.79 -13.43
CA THR A 150 9.73 -11.76 -13.54
C THR A 150 8.47 -11.27 -12.86
N VAL A 151 7.32 -11.75 -13.33
CA VAL A 151 6.02 -11.48 -12.73
C VAL A 151 5.26 -12.77 -12.47
N SER A 152 4.42 -12.76 -11.42
CA SER A 152 3.41 -13.79 -11.22
C SER A 152 2.04 -13.19 -11.51
N ILE A 153 1.21 -13.90 -12.27
CA ILE A 153 -0.07 -13.38 -12.75
C ILE A 153 -1.20 -14.31 -12.33
N GLY A 154 -2.20 -13.75 -11.67
CA GLY A 154 -3.47 -14.42 -11.44
C GLY A 154 -4.49 -13.99 -12.46
N VAL A 155 -5.21 -14.95 -13.05
CA VAL A 155 -6.31 -14.74 -14.00
C VAL A 155 -7.59 -15.22 -13.33
N SER A 156 -8.61 -14.35 -13.22
CA SER A 156 -9.86 -14.72 -12.57
C SER A 156 -11.05 -13.86 -13.04
N PHE A 157 -12.22 -14.13 -12.48
CA PHE A 157 -13.46 -13.41 -12.77
C PHE A 157 -13.71 -12.21 -11.84
N ASN A 158 -12.85 -11.96 -10.86
CA ASN A 158 -12.89 -10.81 -9.96
C ASN A 158 -11.49 -10.40 -9.48
N LYS A 159 -11.37 -9.20 -8.89
CA LYS A 159 -10.09 -8.65 -8.41
C LYS A 159 -9.49 -9.45 -7.25
N ILE A 160 -10.33 -9.98 -6.36
CA ILE A 160 -9.89 -10.70 -5.15
C ILE A 160 -9.19 -12.00 -5.52
N PHE A 161 -9.80 -12.81 -6.37
CA PHE A 161 -9.22 -14.07 -6.79
C PHE A 161 -8.09 -13.91 -7.82
N ALA A 162 -8.11 -12.85 -8.63
CA ALA A 162 -6.97 -12.51 -9.47
C ALA A 162 -5.73 -12.19 -8.60
N LYS A 163 -5.89 -11.37 -7.53
CA LYS A 163 -4.79 -11.10 -6.56
C LYS A 163 -4.35 -12.37 -5.86
N PHE A 164 -5.27 -13.17 -5.35
CA PHE A 164 -4.94 -14.46 -4.73
C PHE A 164 -4.13 -15.36 -5.69
N GLY A 165 -4.56 -15.44 -6.95
CA GLY A 165 -3.89 -16.25 -7.98
C GLY A 165 -2.45 -15.82 -8.24
N SER A 166 -2.16 -14.52 -8.23
CA SER A 166 -0.80 -14.01 -8.41
C SER A 166 0.14 -14.38 -7.25
N ASP A 167 -0.40 -14.57 -6.03
CA ASP A 167 0.38 -14.98 -4.86
C ASP A 167 0.54 -16.50 -4.71
N TYR A 168 -0.39 -17.28 -5.28
CA TYR A 168 -0.55 -18.71 -5.00
C TYR A 168 0.65 -19.59 -5.38
N LYS A 169 1.28 -19.35 -6.52
CA LYS A 169 2.40 -20.17 -7.04
C LYS A 169 3.67 -19.36 -7.33
N LYS A 170 3.90 -18.24 -6.61
CA LYS A 170 5.12 -17.44 -6.78
C LYS A 170 6.40 -18.27 -6.60
N PRO A 171 7.49 -17.96 -7.35
CA PRO A 171 7.63 -16.90 -8.34
C PRO A 171 7.31 -17.35 -9.77
N ASP A 172 7.13 -16.35 -10.67
CA ASP A 172 7.15 -16.52 -12.12
C ASP A 172 6.11 -17.54 -12.63
N ALA A 173 4.90 -17.45 -12.09
CA ALA A 173 3.82 -18.37 -12.39
C ALA A 173 2.55 -17.67 -12.86
N ILE A 174 1.74 -18.38 -13.63
CA ILE A 174 0.40 -17.97 -14.02
C ILE A 174 -0.59 -18.93 -13.38
N THR A 175 -1.54 -18.38 -12.62
CA THR A 175 -2.58 -19.15 -11.94
C THR A 175 -3.95 -18.70 -12.41
N GLU A 176 -4.72 -19.62 -12.97
CA GLU A 176 -6.09 -19.39 -13.42
C GLU A 176 -7.08 -19.90 -12.38
N ILE A 177 -7.95 -19.01 -11.88
CA ILE A 177 -8.99 -19.30 -10.90
C ILE A 177 -10.35 -19.00 -11.53
N THR A 178 -11.10 -20.06 -11.81
CA THR A 178 -12.43 -20.02 -12.44
C THR A 178 -13.53 -20.26 -11.42
N ARG A 179 -14.81 -20.11 -11.83
CA ARG A 179 -15.96 -20.42 -10.97
C ARG A 179 -16.05 -21.91 -10.62
N GLU A 180 -15.50 -22.78 -11.47
CA GLU A 180 -15.53 -24.22 -11.29
C GLU A 180 -14.44 -24.69 -10.31
N ASN A 181 -13.25 -24.04 -10.32
CA ASN A 181 -12.10 -24.52 -9.57
C ASN A 181 -11.78 -23.73 -8.28
N TYR A 182 -12.36 -22.51 -8.07
CA TYR A 182 -11.96 -21.63 -6.96
C TYR A 182 -12.14 -22.31 -5.58
N ARG A 183 -13.19 -23.10 -5.39
CA ARG A 183 -13.42 -23.81 -4.12
C ARG A 183 -12.30 -24.78 -3.80
N ASN A 184 -11.81 -25.50 -4.81
CA ASN A 184 -10.74 -26.49 -4.64
C ASN A 184 -9.38 -25.83 -4.40
N ILE A 185 -9.14 -24.64 -4.97
CA ILE A 185 -7.88 -23.92 -4.85
C ILE A 185 -7.90 -22.98 -3.63
N VAL A 186 -8.89 -22.08 -3.54
CA VAL A 186 -8.90 -20.97 -2.60
C VAL A 186 -9.36 -21.39 -1.22
N TRP A 187 -10.41 -22.21 -1.11
CA TRP A 187 -11.01 -22.54 0.18
C TRP A 187 -10.11 -23.33 1.13
N ASN A 188 -9.16 -24.10 0.59
CA ASN A 188 -8.20 -24.88 1.37
C ASN A 188 -7.02 -24.04 1.91
N CYS A 189 -6.90 -22.78 1.50
CA CYS A 189 -5.82 -21.91 1.92
C CYS A 189 -6.13 -21.20 3.24
N PRO A 190 -5.08 -20.78 3.98
CA PRO A 190 -5.25 -20.04 5.22
C PRO A 190 -6.12 -18.78 5.04
N ALA A 191 -6.94 -18.47 6.05
CA ALA A 191 -7.78 -17.27 6.03
C ALA A 191 -6.98 -15.98 5.80
N GLY A 192 -5.73 -15.94 6.28
CA GLY A 192 -4.83 -14.79 6.12
C GLY A 192 -4.34 -14.55 4.69
N ASP A 193 -4.53 -15.50 3.78
CA ASP A 193 -4.16 -15.35 2.36
C ASP A 193 -5.25 -14.62 1.55
N LEU A 194 -6.45 -14.45 2.14
CA LEU A 194 -7.49 -13.64 1.52
C LEU A 194 -7.15 -12.16 1.63
N LEU A 195 -7.25 -11.44 0.53
CA LEU A 195 -7.02 -10.00 0.50
C LEU A 195 -7.86 -9.30 1.59
N TYR A 196 -7.25 -8.33 2.28
CA TYR A 196 -7.79 -7.60 3.43
C TYR A 196 -7.90 -8.39 4.75
N VAL A 197 -7.47 -9.64 4.81
CA VAL A 197 -7.34 -10.39 6.06
C VAL A 197 -5.91 -10.27 6.59
N GLY A 198 -5.63 -9.14 7.25
CA GLY A 198 -4.34 -8.90 7.91
C GLY A 198 -4.20 -9.66 9.24
N ARG A 199 -3.03 -9.55 9.89
CA ARG A 199 -2.70 -10.27 11.15
C ARG A 199 -3.73 -10.08 12.26
N ALA A 200 -4.30 -8.87 12.41
CA ALA A 200 -5.30 -8.59 13.46
C ALA A 200 -6.63 -9.30 13.16
N THR A 201 -7.09 -9.23 11.90
CA THR A 201 -8.30 -9.92 11.45
C THR A 201 -8.12 -11.44 11.52
N GLY A 202 -6.96 -11.97 11.08
CA GLY A 202 -6.65 -13.39 11.17
C GLY A 202 -6.69 -13.92 12.62
N ARG A 203 -6.14 -13.16 13.59
CA ARG A 203 -6.23 -13.53 15.02
C ARG A 203 -7.66 -13.57 15.52
N LYS A 204 -8.51 -12.61 15.14
CA LYS A 204 -9.93 -12.61 15.51
C LYS A 204 -10.69 -13.79 14.90
N LEU A 205 -10.40 -14.12 13.63
CA LEU A 205 -10.99 -15.29 12.97
C LEU A 205 -10.56 -16.60 13.65
N SER A 206 -9.27 -16.75 13.96
CA SER A 206 -8.76 -17.94 14.66
C SER A 206 -9.37 -18.10 16.06
N SER A 207 -9.66 -17.00 16.78
CA SER A 207 -10.31 -17.06 18.12
C SER A 207 -11.74 -17.58 18.10
N ILE A 208 -12.39 -17.62 16.93
CA ILE A 208 -13.73 -18.16 16.71
C ILE A 208 -13.73 -19.45 15.86
N GLY A 209 -12.55 -20.10 15.73
CA GLY A 209 -12.42 -21.38 15.03
C GLY A 209 -12.38 -21.32 13.51
N ILE A 210 -12.13 -20.14 12.92
CA ILE A 210 -12.04 -19.92 11.48
C ILE A 210 -10.58 -19.82 11.08
N TYR A 211 -10.05 -20.80 10.33
CA TYR A 211 -8.65 -20.92 9.96
C TYR A 211 -8.41 -20.82 8.47
N THR A 212 -9.37 -21.22 7.64
CA THR A 212 -9.26 -21.25 6.18
C THR A 212 -10.21 -20.26 5.51
N ILE A 213 -9.95 -19.96 4.25
CA ILE A 213 -10.88 -19.14 3.43
C ILE A 213 -12.22 -19.88 3.27
N GLY A 214 -12.19 -21.22 3.17
CA GLY A 214 -13.40 -22.04 3.14
C GLY A 214 -14.22 -21.97 4.43
N ASP A 215 -13.57 -21.79 5.59
CA ASP A 215 -14.29 -21.60 6.85
C ASP A 215 -14.99 -20.23 6.86
N ILE A 216 -14.35 -19.16 6.36
CA ILE A 216 -15.00 -17.87 6.17
C ILE A 216 -16.23 -18.02 5.26
N ALA A 217 -16.06 -18.71 4.13
CA ALA A 217 -17.14 -18.88 3.14
C ALA A 217 -18.36 -19.65 3.65
N ARG A 218 -18.18 -20.52 4.63
CA ARG A 218 -19.23 -21.34 5.25
C ARG A 218 -19.73 -20.80 6.59
N ALA A 219 -19.08 -19.80 7.14
CA ALA A 219 -19.43 -19.22 8.44
C ALA A 219 -20.79 -18.52 8.40
N ASP A 220 -21.43 -18.43 9.56
CA ASP A 220 -22.57 -17.53 9.73
C ASP A 220 -22.12 -16.07 9.59
N VAL A 221 -22.77 -15.36 8.67
CA VAL A 221 -22.48 -13.93 8.42
C VAL A 221 -22.72 -13.07 9.67
N GLN A 222 -23.69 -13.40 10.50
CA GLN A 222 -23.97 -12.70 11.77
C GLN A 222 -22.81 -12.86 12.76
N LEU A 223 -22.23 -14.07 12.83
CA LEU A 223 -21.04 -14.33 13.64
C LEU A 223 -19.85 -13.49 13.15
N LEU A 224 -19.58 -13.46 11.85
CA LEU A 224 -18.50 -12.63 11.29
C LEU A 224 -18.73 -11.14 11.54
N ARG A 225 -19.97 -10.66 11.39
CA ARG A 225 -20.35 -9.26 11.63
C ARG A 225 -20.17 -8.86 13.10
N SER A 226 -20.50 -9.73 14.05
CA SER A 226 -20.35 -9.45 15.48
C SER A 226 -18.88 -9.24 15.90
N HIS A 227 -17.93 -9.93 15.24
CA HIS A 227 -16.50 -9.83 15.57
C HIS A 227 -15.72 -8.82 14.72
N LEU A 228 -16.16 -8.57 13.48
CA LEU A 228 -15.43 -7.78 12.50
C LEU A 228 -16.20 -6.55 11.99
N GLY A 229 -17.46 -6.36 12.44
CA GLY A 229 -18.33 -5.30 11.92
C GLY A 229 -18.59 -5.49 10.42
N LYS A 230 -18.69 -4.40 9.69
CA LYS A 230 -18.91 -4.39 8.23
C LYS A 230 -17.87 -5.19 7.42
N TRP A 231 -16.67 -5.36 7.97
CA TRP A 231 -15.64 -6.17 7.34
C TRP A 231 -15.98 -7.67 7.32
N GLY A 232 -16.79 -8.14 8.26
CA GLY A 232 -17.30 -9.52 8.27
C GLY A 232 -18.10 -9.85 7.02
N ASP A 233 -19.00 -8.95 6.60
CA ASP A 233 -19.81 -9.12 5.39
C ASP A 233 -18.93 -9.13 4.13
N LEU A 234 -17.96 -8.23 4.09
CA LEU A 234 -17.06 -8.11 2.94
C LEU A 234 -16.21 -9.37 2.74
N ILE A 235 -15.53 -9.86 3.79
CA ILE A 235 -14.68 -11.04 3.66
C ILE A 235 -15.48 -12.30 3.40
N TYR A 236 -16.71 -12.40 3.92
CA TYR A 236 -17.64 -13.47 3.57
C TYR A 236 -17.96 -13.45 2.07
N GLY A 237 -18.28 -12.26 1.53
CA GLY A 237 -18.53 -12.08 0.10
C GLY A 237 -17.30 -12.47 -0.72
N PHE A 238 -16.12 -12.01 -0.35
CA PHE A 238 -14.86 -12.30 -1.05
C PHE A 238 -14.52 -13.79 -1.04
N ALA A 239 -14.67 -14.48 0.10
CA ALA A 239 -14.43 -15.91 0.21
C ALA A 239 -15.37 -16.75 -0.68
N ASN A 240 -16.58 -16.23 -0.94
CA ASN A 240 -17.55 -16.82 -1.86
C ASN A 240 -17.41 -16.34 -3.33
N GLY A 241 -16.39 -15.53 -3.63
CA GLY A 241 -16.14 -15.02 -4.98
C GLY A 241 -17.04 -13.86 -5.40
N TYR A 242 -17.72 -13.21 -4.46
CA TYR A 242 -18.55 -12.04 -4.72
C TYR A 242 -17.72 -10.78 -4.60
N ASP A 243 -17.25 -10.27 -5.72
CA ASP A 243 -16.62 -8.97 -5.86
C ASP A 243 -16.97 -8.38 -7.23
N SER A 244 -17.68 -7.27 -7.21
CA SER A 244 -18.09 -6.53 -8.40
C SER A 244 -17.33 -5.21 -8.58
N SER A 245 -16.32 -4.95 -7.75
CA SER A 245 -15.53 -3.72 -7.85
C SER A 245 -14.89 -3.60 -9.25
N PRO A 246 -15.04 -2.47 -9.93
CA PRO A 246 -14.42 -2.27 -11.25
C PRO A 246 -12.91 -2.16 -11.11
N VAL A 247 -12.19 -2.45 -12.19
CA VAL A 247 -10.80 -2.03 -12.36
C VAL A 247 -10.81 -0.60 -12.86
N ALA A 248 -10.12 0.30 -12.19
CA ALA A 248 -10.04 1.70 -12.56
C ALA A 248 -9.36 1.89 -13.92
N HIS A 249 -9.77 2.93 -14.65
CA HIS A 249 -9.13 3.30 -15.90
C HIS A 249 -7.76 3.93 -15.63
N ILE A 250 -6.78 3.71 -16.51
CA ILE A 250 -5.39 4.20 -16.33
C ILE A 250 -5.31 5.73 -16.15
N ASN A 251 -6.28 6.47 -16.70
CA ASN A 251 -6.38 7.92 -16.58
C ASN A 251 -7.31 8.38 -15.44
N GLU A 252 -7.85 7.45 -14.66
CA GLU A 252 -8.71 7.79 -13.53
C GLU A 252 -7.85 8.30 -12.37
N ASN A 253 -7.94 9.60 -12.13
CA ASN A 253 -7.27 10.22 -10.99
C ASN A 253 -8.06 9.93 -9.71
N SER A 254 -7.47 9.20 -8.79
CA SER A 254 -8.03 9.08 -7.45
C SER A 254 -7.94 10.43 -6.72
N GLU A 255 -9.03 10.83 -6.07
CA GLU A 255 -9.05 12.02 -5.24
C GLU A 255 -7.99 11.93 -4.12
N VAL A 256 -7.14 12.96 -4.02
CA VAL A 256 -6.13 13.06 -2.96
C VAL A 256 -6.82 13.40 -1.64
N LYS A 257 -6.86 12.46 -0.71
CA LYS A 257 -7.53 12.63 0.59
C LYS A 257 -6.62 13.15 1.69
N SER A 258 -5.32 12.91 1.60
CA SER A 258 -4.34 13.38 2.58
C SER A 258 -2.96 13.50 1.97
N ILE A 259 -2.17 14.46 2.46
CA ILE A 259 -0.74 14.59 2.18
C ILE A 259 -0.02 14.57 3.52
N GLY A 260 0.89 13.63 3.73
CA GLY A 260 1.60 13.50 5.01
C GLY A 260 3.03 13.03 4.83
N ASN A 261 3.84 13.29 5.84
CA ASN A 261 5.21 12.79 5.96
C ASN A 261 5.54 12.49 7.42
N SER A 262 6.39 11.49 7.65
CA SER A 262 6.84 11.12 9.00
C SER A 262 8.27 10.62 8.94
N THR A 263 8.98 10.73 10.06
CA THR A 263 10.34 10.22 10.16
C THR A 263 10.58 9.57 11.52
N THR A 264 11.43 8.55 11.53
CA THR A 264 12.09 8.04 12.73
C THR A 264 13.47 8.69 12.78
N THR A 265 13.76 9.43 13.84
CA THR A 265 15.04 10.14 13.96
C THR A 265 16.18 9.20 14.36
N PRO A 266 17.42 9.46 13.93
CA PRO A 266 18.59 8.66 14.32
C PRO A 266 18.79 8.58 15.84
N LYS A 267 18.50 9.67 16.55
CA LYS A 267 18.49 9.78 18.02
C LYS A 267 17.11 10.19 18.49
N ASP A 268 16.76 9.82 19.72
CA ASP A 268 15.50 10.24 20.31
C ASP A 268 15.48 11.77 20.48
N MET A 269 14.37 12.39 20.16
CA MET A 269 14.11 13.81 20.40
C MET A 269 13.74 13.98 21.87
N ALA A 270 14.61 14.64 22.63
CA ALA A 270 14.44 14.83 24.08
C ALA A 270 13.87 16.19 24.46
N THR A 271 13.94 17.17 23.57
CA THR A 271 13.52 18.57 23.83
C THR A 271 12.44 19.04 22.85
N PHE A 272 11.70 20.08 23.26
CA PHE A 272 10.74 20.74 22.34
C PHE A 272 11.43 21.34 21.10
N ASP A 273 12.69 21.74 21.21
CA ASP A 273 13.44 22.32 20.09
C ASP A 273 13.84 21.23 19.08
N ASP A 274 14.22 20.02 19.54
CA ASP A 274 14.44 18.90 18.64
C ASP A 274 13.20 18.61 17.81
N VAL A 275 12.05 18.54 18.50
CA VAL A 275 10.76 18.28 17.85
C VAL A 275 10.40 19.39 16.87
N LYS A 276 10.64 20.66 17.23
CA LYS A 276 10.35 21.82 16.37
C LYS A 276 11.16 21.78 15.08
N GLN A 277 12.44 21.44 15.15
CA GLN A 277 13.30 21.34 13.96
C GLN A 277 12.80 20.25 13.00
N VAL A 278 12.54 19.05 13.52
CA VAL A 278 12.03 17.93 12.71
C VAL A 278 10.64 18.22 12.14
N MET A 279 9.75 18.78 12.97
CA MET A 279 8.40 19.17 12.55
C MET A 279 8.42 20.18 11.41
N PHE A 280 9.30 21.18 11.47
CA PHE A 280 9.45 22.18 10.41
C PHE A 280 9.82 21.53 9.07
N VAL A 281 10.81 20.64 9.05
CA VAL A 281 11.24 19.91 7.84
C VAL A 281 10.11 19.08 7.26
N LEU A 282 9.34 18.39 8.12
CA LEU A 282 8.21 17.59 7.68
C LEU A 282 7.07 18.47 7.12
N CYS A 283 6.75 19.57 7.79
CA CYS A 283 5.74 20.53 7.33
C CYS A 283 6.14 21.14 5.99
N ASP A 284 7.40 21.51 5.82
CA ASP A 284 7.89 22.07 4.55
C ASP A 284 7.74 21.08 3.40
N SER A 285 8.11 19.82 3.61
CA SER A 285 7.90 18.73 2.63
C SER A 285 6.42 18.53 2.28
N VAL A 286 5.52 18.59 3.26
CA VAL A 286 4.07 18.46 3.06
C VAL A 286 3.51 19.67 2.29
N CYS A 287 3.86 20.89 2.71
CA CYS A 287 3.39 22.11 2.08
C CYS A 287 3.91 22.27 0.64
N ARG A 288 5.16 21.88 0.37
CA ARG A 288 5.69 21.85 -1.00
C ARG A 288 4.86 20.95 -1.89
N ARG A 289 4.54 19.73 -1.45
CA ARG A 289 3.71 18.79 -2.22
C ARG A 289 2.26 19.25 -2.39
N MET A 290 1.70 19.99 -1.42
CA MET A 290 0.40 20.66 -1.59
C MET A 290 0.45 21.70 -2.71
N ARG A 291 1.44 22.61 -2.68
CA ARG A 291 1.61 23.65 -3.72
C ARG A 291 1.86 23.06 -5.10
N GLU A 292 2.68 22.00 -5.22
CA GLU A 292 2.93 21.28 -6.47
C GLU A 292 1.63 20.68 -7.10
N GLN A 293 0.63 20.39 -6.26
CA GLN A 293 -0.66 19.83 -6.68
C GLN A 293 -1.80 20.84 -6.66
N GLY A 294 -1.52 22.13 -6.36
CA GLY A 294 -2.51 23.20 -6.29
C GLY A 294 -3.52 23.03 -5.14
N PHE A 295 -3.09 22.46 -3.99
CA PHE A 295 -3.97 22.28 -2.83
C PHE A 295 -3.68 23.23 -1.69
N MET A 296 -4.73 23.60 -0.96
CA MET A 296 -4.71 24.17 0.39
C MET A 296 -5.48 23.25 1.33
N ALA A 297 -5.01 23.07 2.56
CA ALA A 297 -5.60 22.18 3.56
C ALA A 297 -6.11 22.93 4.78
N LYS A 298 -7.12 22.40 5.45
CA LYS A 298 -7.70 23.00 6.67
C LYS A 298 -7.43 22.18 7.93
N THR A 299 -7.27 20.87 7.82
CA THR A 299 -7.06 20.00 8.98
C THR A 299 -5.63 19.51 9.04
N VAL A 300 -4.96 19.73 10.17
CA VAL A 300 -3.60 19.27 10.49
C VAL A 300 -3.70 18.12 11.49
N CYS A 301 -3.03 17.02 11.20
CA CYS A 301 -2.91 15.87 12.06
C CYS A 301 -1.43 15.61 12.38
N ILE A 302 -1.11 15.36 13.65
CA ILE A 302 0.21 14.96 14.10
C ILE A 302 0.19 13.49 14.52
N TYR A 303 1.30 12.80 14.26
CA TYR A 303 1.61 11.47 14.71
C TYR A 303 2.85 11.55 15.61
N ILE A 304 2.80 10.96 16.78
CA ILE A 304 3.86 10.94 17.76
C ILE A 304 4.09 9.51 18.19
N ARG A 305 5.36 9.09 18.27
CA ARG A 305 5.73 7.79 18.82
C ARG A 305 6.92 7.95 19.74
N ASP A 306 6.77 7.54 21.00
CA ASP A 306 7.84 7.60 21.98
C ASP A 306 8.89 6.47 21.82
N ASN A 307 9.91 6.47 22.65
CA ASN A 307 10.98 5.47 22.64
C ASN A 307 10.54 4.09 23.17
N GLU A 308 9.39 3.99 23.85
CA GLU A 308 8.74 2.73 24.24
C GLU A 308 7.76 2.22 23.17
N LEU A 309 7.72 2.88 22.01
CA LEU A 309 6.88 2.56 20.85
C LEU A 309 5.37 2.81 21.06
N MET A 310 4.99 3.55 22.10
CA MET A 310 3.61 4.01 22.28
C MET A 310 3.29 5.13 21.28
N THR A 311 2.12 5.04 20.69
CA THR A 311 1.72 5.93 19.59
C THR A 311 0.55 6.82 20.00
N LEU A 312 0.65 8.11 19.69
CA LEU A 312 -0.40 9.10 19.85
C LEU A 312 -0.67 9.81 18.53
N THR A 313 -1.93 9.96 18.16
CA THR A 313 -2.38 10.74 17.01
C THR A 313 -3.38 11.78 17.47
N ARG A 314 -3.22 13.04 17.01
CA ARG A 314 -4.14 14.14 17.26
C ARG A 314 -4.32 14.97 16.02
N GLN A 315 -5.50 15.56 15.87
CA GLN A 315 -5.80 16.47 14.76
C GLN A 315 -6.44 17.76 15.25
N HIS A 316 -6.30 18.80 14.45
CA HIS A 316 -6.90 20.11 14.66
C HIS A 316 -7.34 20.68 13.31
N THR A 317 -8.56 21.19 13.26
CA THR A 317 -9.08 21.91 12.11
C THR A 317 -8.85 23.39 12.32
N MET A 318 -8.13 24.03 11.40
CA MET A 318 -7.82 25.46 11.41
C MET A 318 -9.04 26.27 10.93
N ASP A 319 -9.02 27.58 11.18
CA ASP A 319 -10.11 28.46 10.75
C ASP A 319 -10.17 28.61 9.23
N THR A 320 -9.01 28.64 8.55
CA THR A 320 -8.87 28.86 7.11
C THR A 320 -8.02 27.77 6.46
N HIS A 321 -8.24 27.54 5.16
CA HIS A 321 -7.37 26.71 4.35
C HIS A 321 -6.06 27.43 4.06
N THR A 322 -4.94 26.69 4.10
CA THR A 322 -3.60 27.23 3.82
C THR A 322 -2.67 26.17 3.26
N ASN A 323 -1.64 26.60 2.52
CA ASN A 323 -0.50 25.78 2.11
C ASN A 323 0.84 26.40 2.55
N LEU A 324 0.77 27.38 3.46
CA LEU A 324 1.93 28.08 4.00
C LEU A 324 2.61 27.25 5.08
N THR A 325 3.90 26.95 4.89
CA THR A 325 4.71 26.15 5.84
C THR A 325 4.66 26.73 7.26
N LYS A 326 4.70 28.06 7.41
CA LYS A 326 4.68 28.75 8.71
C LYS A 326 3.39 28.46 9.49
N GLU A 327 2.23 28.51 8.83
CA GLU A 327 0.92 28.30 9.45
C GLU A 327 0.71 26.83 9.83
N ILE A 328 1.01 25.91 8.93
CA ILE A 328 0.93 24.46 9.20
C ILE A 328 1.87 24.09 10.34
N THR A 329 3.12 24.58 10.34
CA THR A 329 4.08 24.32 11.42
C THR A 329 3.59 24.88 12.75
N LYS A 330 3.01 26.09 12.77
CA LYS A 330 2.45 26.69 13.97
C LYS A 330 1.32 25.82 14.53
N ALA A 331 0.36 25.47 13.71
CA ALA A 331 -0.77 24.61 14.10
C ALA A 331 -0.30 23.24 14.62
N ALA A 332 0.64 22.59 13.93
CA ALA A 332 1.20 21.30 14.33
C ALA A 332 1.93 21.40 15.69
N MET A 333 2.72 22.46 15.91
CA MET A 333 3.45 22.65 17.18
C MET A 333 2.54 23.04 18.34
N GLU A 334 1.49 23.82 18.11
CA GLU A 334 0.47 24.12 19.12
C GLU A 334 -0.28 22.85 19.53
N LEU A 335 -0.68 22.03 18.54
CA LEU A 335 -1.32 20.75 18.76
C LEU A 335 -0.40 19.79 19.52
N PHE A 336 0.88 19.75 19.17
CA PHE A 336 1.89 18.96 19.85
C PHE A 336 2.01 19.35 21.34
N ARG A 337 2.21 20.65 21.64
CA ARG A 337 2.34 21.15 23.01
C ARG A 337 1.11 20.90 23.90
N LYS A 338 -0.08 20.93 23.30
CA LYS A 338 -1.34 20.59 24.00
C LYS A 338 -1.46 19.11 24.30
N SER A 339 -0.90 18.25 23.43
CA SER A 339 -1.15 16.81 23.44
C SER A 339 -0.05 15.99 24.11
N TYR A 340 1.18 16.50 24.17
CA TYR A 340 2.34 15.79 24.70
C TYR A 340 3.26 16.67 25.51
N LYS A 341 3.61 16.25 26.72
CA LYS A 341 4.40 17.04 27.68
C LYS A 341 5.88 16.68 27.72
N MET A 342 6.38 15.91 26.75
CA MET A 342 7.76 15.38 26.72
C MET A 342 8.08 14.51 27.94
N GLU A 343 7.11 13.74 28.43
CA GLU A 343 7.30 12.81 29.55
C GLU A 343 8.32 11.73 29.20
N LYS A 344 8.39 11.35 27.92
CA LYS A 344 9.38 10.42 27.35
C LYS A 344 9.96 11.01 26.07
N PRO A 345 11.23 10.71 25.76
CA PRO A 345 11.80 11.08 24.46
C PRO A 345 11.03 10.46 23.28
N LEU A 346 10.98 11.17 22.17
CA LEU A 346 10.28 10.74 20.97
C LEU A 346 11.22 10.06 19.98
N ARG A 347 10.80 8.88 19.51
CA ARG A 347 11.47 8.12 18.46
C ARG A 347 11.07 8.55 17.05
N SER A 348 9.79 8.83 16.85
CA SER A 348 9.23 9.17 15.53
C SER A 348 8.19 10.26 15.67
N ILE A 349 8.11 11.11 14.64
CA ILE A 349 7.09 12.13 14.53
C ILE A 349 6.63 12.24 13.08
N GLY A 350 5.38 12.62 12.88
CA GLY A 350 4.80 12.85 11.56
C GLY A 350 3.77 13.98 11.57
N VAL A 351 3.54 14.54 10.41
CA VAL A 351 2.48 15.49 10.12
C VAL A 351 1.75 15.09 8.85
N SER A 352 0.44 15.20 8.87
CA SER A 352 -0.40 15.06 7.68
C SER A 352 -1.48 16.13 7.67
N VAL A 353 -1.95 16.43 6.47
CA VAL A 353 -3.01 17.41 6.24
C VAL A 353 -4.12 16.78 5.42
N THR A 354 -5.34 17.23 5.67
CA THR A 354 -6.57 16.77 5.00
C THR A 354 -7.51 17.95 4.82
N ASP A 355 -8.70 17.69 4.27
CA ASP A 355 -9.71 18.69 4.02
C ASP A 355 -9.19 19.74 3.03
N PHE A 356 -9.05 19.28 1.77
CA PHE A 356 -8.44 20.07 0.71
C PHE A 356 -9.46 20.88 -0.08
N ILE A 357 -9.02 22.08 -0.50
CA ILE A 357 -9.57 22.83 -1.61
C ILE A 357 -8.46 23.09 -2.63
N HIS A 358 -8.83 23.34 -3.89
CA HIS A 358 -7.88 23.82 -4.87
C HIS A 358 -7.59 25.31 -4.64
N ASP A 359 -6.33 25.72 -4.77
CA ASP A 359 -5.87 27.10 -4.53
C ASP A 359 -6.43 28.12 -5.53
N ASN A 360 -6.93 27.67 -6.69
CA ASN A 360 -7.60 28.47 -7.71
C ASN A 360 -9.13 28.58 -7.53
N GLN A 361 -9.70 27.90 -6.52
CA GLN A 361 -11.14 28.01 -6.24
C GLN A 361 -11.45 29.20 -5.34
N PRO A 362 -12.53 29.99 -5.64
CA PRO A 362 -13.00 31.01 -4.73
C PRO A 362 -13.40 30.36 -3.39
N HIS A 363 -12.85 30.83 -2.29
CA HIS A 363 -13.19 30.37 -0.96
C HIS A 363 -13.79 31.50 -0.14
N GLN A 364 -14.74 31.16 0.70
CA GLN A 364 -15.39 32.12 1.57
C GLN A 364 -14.40 32.60 2.63
N ILE A 365 -14.09 33.91 2.62
CA ILE A 365 -13.31 34.52 3.65
C ILE A 365 -14.26 34.86 4.81
N SER A 366 -13.90 34.49 6.03
CA SER A 366 -14.65 34.88 7.22
C SER A 366 -14.45 36.38 7.47
N PHE A 367 -15.51 37.11 7.70
CA PHE A 367 -15.46 38.53 8.12
C PHE A 367 -14.69 38.79 9.43
N LEU A 368 -14.34 37.73 10.15
CA LEU A 368 -13.58 37.78 11.42
C LEU A 368 -12.07 37.57 11.21
N VAL A 369 -11.60 37.40 9.98
CA VAL A 369 -10.16 37.24 9.67
C VAL A 369 -9.57 38.61 9.41
N ASP A 370 -8.52 38.96 10.13
CA ASP A 370 -7.77 40.24 9.97
C ASP A 370 -7.17 40.29 8.55
N GLU A 371 -7.56 41.31 7.74
CA GLU A 371 -7.12 41.49 6.34
C GLU A 371 -5.59 41.55 6.20
N LYS A 372 -4.86 41.90 7.26
CA LYS A 372 -3.39 41.92 7.30
C LYS A 372 -2.72 40.55 7.21
N ARG A 373 -3.49 39.46 7.23
CA ARG A 373 -2.99 38.09 7.06
C ARG A 373 -3.09 37.57 5.62
N LEU A 374 -3.68 38.36 4.71
CA LEU A 374 -3.94 37.97 3.32
C LEU A 374 -2.94 38.55 2.31
N ILE A 375 -1.93 39.31 2.76
CA ILE A 375 -0.86 39.88 1.92
C ILE A 375 0.49 39.22 2.20
#